data_4b886819916468a9de27614002bcc041
#
_entry.id   4b886819916468a9de27614002bcc041
#
_cell.length_a   1.000
_cell.length_b   1.000
_cell.length_c   1.000
_cell.angle_alpha   90.00
_cell.angle_beta   90.00
_cell.angle_gamma   90.00
#
_symmetry.space_group_name_H-M   'P 1'
#
loop_
_entity.id
_entity.type
_entity.pdbx_description
1 polymer ?
#
loop_
_entity_poly.entity_id
_entity_poly.type
_entity_poly.pdbx_seq_one_letter_code
_entity_poly.pdbx_strand_id
1 'polypeptide(L)'
;MKRVFTKTHRENISKACKGRKVWSEGKKMSRDHNLKNMKAHLKYGVSLEWLNSFGDIEKLKYLNRSLSRKRDCEGFTTEIYKQFIEKFYNDKKFNELFGEWKFTKDKWIKPSLDHIEAKAKGGTLLLDNLQFISWLENRAKIDISQVEWNKIKKNINYYL
;
A
#
# COMPACT_ATOMS: atom_id res chain seq x y z
N MET A 1 -22.69 -13.04 -15.22
CA MET A 1 -23.42 -13.51 -14.01
C MET A 1 -22.43 -13.79 -12.88
N LYS A 2 -22.56 -13.12 -11.71
CA LYS A 2 -21.77 -13.46 -10.52
C LYS A 2 -22.39 -14.66 -9.84
N ARG A 3 -21.63 -15.75 -9.64
CA ARG A 3 -22.11 -16.92 -8.89
C ARG A 3 -22.32 -16.52 -7.41
N VAL A 4 -23.56 -16.62 -6.94
CA VAL A 4 -23.90 -16.42 -5.52
C VAL A 4 -23.83 -17.77 -4.84
N PHE A 5 -22.88 -17.95 -3.95
CA PHE A 5 -22.76 -19.18 -3.16
C PHE A 5 -23.74 -19.16 -1.98
N THR A 6 -24.49 -20.24 -1.79
CA THR A 6 -25.37 -20.42 -0.62
C THR A 6 -24.53 -20.49 0.66
N LYS A 7 -25.18 -20.26 1.82
CA LYS A 7 -24.54 -20.38 3.14
C LYS A 7 -23.92 -21.77 3.33
N THR A 8 -24.68 -22.82 3.02
CA THR A 8 -24.22 -24.22 3.09
C THR A 8 -23.00 -24.48 2.23
N HIS A 9 -22.95 -23.92 1.02
CA HIS A 9 -21.80 -24.08 0.14
C HIS A 9 -20.54 -23.43 0.72
N ARG A 10 -20.67 -22.24 1.31
CA ARG A 10 -19.56 -21.55 1.98
C ARG A 10 -19.05 -22.33 3.20
N GLU A 11 -19.96 -22.90 3.99
CA GLU A 11 -19.61 -23.71 5.15
C GLU A 11 -18.87 -24.99 4.73
N ASN A 12 -19.32 -25.67 3.66
CA ASN A 12 -18.66 -26.85 3.14
C ASN A 12 -17.27 -26.55 2.61
N ILE A 13 -17.07 -25.42 1.89
CA ILE A 13 -15.74 -24.96 1.46
C ILE A 13 -14.87 -24.68 2.69
N SER A 14 -15.39 -23.98 3.69
CA SER A 14 -14.65 -23.68 4.92
C SER A 14 -14.20 -24.96 5.64
N LYS A 15 -15.10 -25.94 5.80
CA LYS A 15 -14.77 -27.24 6.39
C LYS A 15 -13.71 -27.99 5.58
N ALA A 16 -13.86 -28.03 4.26
CA ALA A 16 -12.92 -28.71 3.36
C ALA A 16 -11.52 -28.07 3.35
N CYS A 17 -11.44 -26.74 3.61
CA CYS A 17 -10.17 -26.02 3.67
C CYS A 17 -9.53 -26.01 5.06
N LYS A 18 -10.28 -26.36 6.11
CA LYS A 18 -9.79 -26.36 7.49
C LYS A 18 -8.69 -27.41 7.65
N GLY A 19 -7.51 -26.97 8.09
CA GLY A 19 -6.35 -27.85 8.30
C GLY A 19 -5.52 -28.18 7.05
N ARG A 20 -5.91 -27.69 5.86
CA ARG A 20 -5.05 -27.83 4.68
C ARG A 20 -3.79 -26.97 4.83
N LYS A 21 -2.63 -27.61 4.90
CA LYS A 21 -1.37 -26.89 4.76
C LYS A 21 -1.28 -26.29 3.35
N VAL A 22 -1.11 -24.97 3.29
CA VAL A 22 -0.83 -24.32 2.01
C VAL A 22 0.55 -24.81 1.57
N TRP A 23 0.72 -25.27 0.32
CA TRP A 23 1.99 -25.80 -0.20
C TRP A 23 3.17 -24.82 -0.05
N SER A 24 2.88 -23.53 0.03
CA SER A 24 3.83 -22.44 0.22
C SER A 24 4.11 -22.10 1.69
N GLU A 25 3.44 -22.79 2.65
CA GLU A 25 3.63 -22.52 4.07
C GLU A 25 5.07 -22.78 4.48
N GLY A 26 5.72 -21.77 5.06
CA GLY A 26 7.13 -21.82 5.44
C GLY A 26 8.13 -21.69 4.29
N LYS A 27 7.69 -21.62 3.03
CA LYS A 27 8.58 -21.45 1.88
C LYS A 27 8.78 -19.97 1.53
N LYS A 28 10.01 -19.50 1.55
CA LYS A 28 10.36 -18.19 0.99
C LYS A 28 10.42 -18.32 -0.54
N MET A 29 9.54 -17.61 -1.23
CA MET A 29 9.58 -17.57 -2.70
C MET A 29 10.82 -16.82 -3.18
N SER A 30 11.42 -17.32 -4.29
CA SER A 30 12.55 -16.64 -4.93
C SER A 30 12.18 -15.21 -5.37
N ARG A 31 13.20 -14.36 -5.53
CA ARG A 31 13.03 -13.01 -6.05
C ARG A 31 12.31 -13.02 -7.39
N ASP A 32 12.76 -13.86 -8.32
CA ASP A 32 12.19 -14.05 -9.66
C ASP A 32 10.71 -14.41 -9.64
N HIS A 33 10.34 -15.39 -8.81
CA HIS A 33 8.96 -15.79 -8.63
C HIS A 33 8.09 -14.63 -8.12
N ASN A 34 8.61 -13.87 -7.16
CA ASN A 34 7.92 -12.71 -6.62
C ASN A 34 7.72 -11.60 -7.66
N LEU A 35 8.71 -11.34 -8.51
CA LEU A 35 8.62 -10.36 -9.59
C LEU A 35 7.64 -10.79 -10.69
N LYS A 36 7.67 -12.07 -11.10
CA LYS A 36 6.72 -12.63 -12.07
C LYS A 36 5.28 -12.54 -11.56
N ASN A 37 5.04 -12.90 -10.30
CA ASN A 37 3.72 -12.77 -9.70
C ASN A 37 3.26 -11.31 -9.64
N MET A 38 4.15 -10.41 -9.24
CA MET A 38 3.82 -8.98 -9.19
C MET A 38 3.46 -8.46 -10.58
N LYS A 39 4.24 -8.79 -11.62
CA LYS A 39 3.93 -8.43 -13.01
C LYS A 39 2.58 -8.96 -13.46
N ALA A 40 2.26 -10.23 -13.16
CA ALA A 40 0.99 -10.85 -13.55
C ALA A 40 -0.23 -10.16 -12.95
N HIS A 41 -0.08 -9.54 -11.76
CA HIS A 41 -1.15 -8.82 -11.07
C HIS A 41 -1.13 -7.30 -11.28
N LEU A 42 -0.11 -6.78 -11.96
CA LEU A 42 -0.03 -5.36 -12.27
C LEU A 42 -0.88 -5.02 -13.50
N LYS A 43 -1.81 -4.10 -13.29
CA LYS A 43 -2.68 -3.58 -14.36
C LYS A 43 -1.96 -2.61 -15.31
N TYR A 44 -0.73 -2.22 -14.98
CA TYR A 44 -0.04 -1.08 -15.60
C TYR A 44 0.99 -1.46 -16.68
N GLY A 45 1.06 -2.70 -17.11
CA GLY A 45 1.86 -3.11 -18.27
C GLY A 45 3.39 -2.91 -18.17
N VAL A 46 3.96 -2.78 -16.97
CA VAL A 46 5.39 -2.57 -16.76
C VAL A 46 6.23 -3.79 -17.13
N SER A 47 7.47 -3.59 -17.57
CA SER A 47 8.40 -4.67 -17.92
C SER A 47 9.00 -5.35 -16.68
N LEU A 48 9.48 -6.59 -16.84
CA LEU A 48 10.20 -7.30 -15.78
C LEU A 48 11.55 -6.66 -15.50
N GLU A 49 12.24 -6.17 -16.54
CA GLU A 49 13.52 -5.49 -16.42
C GLU A 49 13.40 -4.27 -15.51
N TRP A 50 12.37 -3.44 -15.75
CA TRP A 50 12.12 -2.27 -14.92
C TRP A 50 11.81 -2.66 -13.47
N LEU A 51 10.98 -3.68 -13.23
CA LEU A 51 10.72 -4.16 -11.88
C LEU A 51 11.98 -4.73 -11.21
N ASN A 52 12.86 -5.37 -11.97
CA ASN A 52 14.09 -5.97 -11.47
C ASN A 52 15.16 -4.92 -11.14
N SER A 53 15.08 -3.69 -11.67
CA SER A 53 16.00 -2.60 -11.32
C SER A 53 15.91 -2.16 -9.84
N PHE A 54 14.82 -2.48 -9.16
CA PHE A 54 14.64 -2.17 -7.74
C PHE A 54 15.27 -3.24 -6.84
N GLY A 55 16.17 -2.84 -5.93
CA GLY A 55 16.90 -3.76 -5.03
C GLY A 55 16.00 -4.45 -4.01
N ASP A 56 15.12 -3.69 -3.32
CA ASP A 56 14.23 -4.21 -2.26
C ASP A 56 12.84 -4.55 -2.80
N ILE A 57 12.63 -5.86 -3.04
CA ILE A 57 11.36 -6.37 -3.54
C ILE A 57 10.21 -6.27 -2.51
N GLU A 58 10.50 -6.32 -1.22
CA GLU A 58 9.47 -6.20 -0.18
C GLU A 58 8.91 -4.77 -0.15
N LYS A 59 9.80 -3.79 -0.26
CA LYS A 59 9.45 -2.38 -0.39
C LYS A 59 8.61 -2.14 -1.65
N LEU A 60 9.05 -2.66 -2.78
CA LEU A 60 8.32 -2.56 -4.05
C LEU A 60 6.92 -3.17 -3.95
N LYS A 61 6.79 -4.36 -3.36
CA LYS A 61 5.49 -5.01 -3.08
C LYS A 61 4.60 -4.17 -2.18
N TYR A 62 5.20 -3.54 -1.18
CA TYR A 62 4.46 -2.69 -0.25
C TYR A 62 3.85 -1.48 -0.97
N LEU A 63 4.65 -0.77 -1.77
CA LEU A 63 4.21 0.36 -2.57
C LEU A 63 3.08 -0.04 -3.53
N ASN A 64 3.26 -1.14 -4.25
CA ASN A 64 2.23 -1.66 -5.14
C ASN A 64 0.90 -1.97 -4.42
N ARG A 65 0.97 -2.61 -3.24
CA ARG A 65 -0.22 -2.90 -2.43
C ARG A 65 -0.90 -1.64 -1.89
N SER A 66 -0.12 -0.63 -1.55
CA SER A 66 -0.64 0.65 -1.06
C SER A 66 -1.46 1.34 -2.13
N LEU A 67 -0.99 1.31 -3.38
CA LEU A 67 -1.70 1.85 -4.52
C LEU A 67 -2.95 1.04 -4.88
N SER A 68 -2.86 -0.29 -4.90
CA SER A 68 -3.98 -1.17 -5.26
C SER A 68 -5.16 -1.11 -4.28
N ARG A 69 -4.94 -0.67 -3.05
CA ARG A 69 -6.00 -0.48 -2.05
C ARG A 69 -6.80 0.81 -2.25
N LYS A 70 -6.25 1.76 -2.97
CA LYS A 70 -6.98 2.98 -3.37
C LYS A 70 -7.85 2.60 -4.58
N ARG A 71 -9.14 2.37 -4.36
CA ARG A 71 -10.12 1.99 -5.39
C ARG A 71 -10.24 2.99 -6.53
N ASP A 72 -9.71 4.17 -6.33
CA ASP A 72 -9.89 5.35 -7.17
C ASP A 72 -8.67 5.66 -8.04
N CYS A 73 -7.78 4.69 -8.28
CA CYS A 73 -6.67 4.84 -9.26
C CYS A 73 -7.18 4.71 -10.72
N GLU A 74 -8.42 5.06 -10.96
CA GLU A 74 -8.97 5.28 -12.31
C GLU A 74 -8.20 6.44 -12.93
N GLY A 75 -7.47 6.16 -14.01
CA GLY A 75 -6.60 7.13 -14.67
C GLY A 75 -5.10 6.99 -14.39
N PHE A 76 -4.68 6.07 -13.53
CA PHE A 76 -3.27 5.72 -13.42
C PHE A 76 -2.81 5.00 -14.68
N THR A 77 -2.03 5.69 -15.49
CA THR A 77 -1.33 5.11 -16.64
C THR A 77 -0.08 4.36 -16.18
N THR A 78 0.54 3.60 -17.09
CA THR A 78 1.85 2.97 -16.86
C THR A 78 2.89 3.99 -16.41
N GLU A 79 2.87 5.17 -17.00
CA GLU A 79 3.85 6.23 -16.71
C GLU A 79 3.64 6.81 -15.30
N ILE A 80 2.41 7.15 -14.93
CA ILE A 80 2.08 7.64 -13.57
C ILE A 80 2.43 6.59 -12.52
N TYR A 81 2.19 5.30 -12.81
CA TYR A 81 2.58 4.22 -11.91
C TYR A 81 4.10 4.16 -11.71
N LYS A 82 4.89 4.28 -12.79
CA LYS A 82 6.35 4.30 -12.70
C LYS A 82 6.83 5.48 -11.84
N GLN A 83 6.33 6.68 -12.13
CA GLN A 83 6.64 7.89 -11.35
C GLN A 83 6.28 7.72 -9.87
N PHE A 84 5.13 7.10 -9.56
CA PHE A 84 4.74 6.79 -8.18
C PHE A 84 5.77 5.87 -7.49
N ILE A 85 6.15 4.78 -8.13
CA ILE A 85 7.13 3.86 -7.56
C ILE A 85 8.48 4.54 -7.38
N GLU A 86 8.99 5.23 -8.39
CA GLU A 86 10.29 5.92 -8.35
C GLU A 86 10.33 7.00 -7.26
N LYS A 87 9.28 7.83 -7.17
CA LYS A 87 9.15 8.85 -6.12
C LYS A 87 9.21 8.22 -4.73
N PHE A 88 8.33 7.27 -4.44
CA PHE A 88 8.20 6.76 -3.08
C PHE A 88 9.21 5.67 -2.71
N TYR A 89 9.79 4.99 -3.67
CA TYR A 89 10.87 4.04 -3.40
C TYR A 89 12.10 4.74 -2.79
N ASN A 90 12.36 6.00 -3.18
CA ASN A 90 13.46 6.81 -2.70
C ASN A 90 13.03 7.86 -1.64
N ASP A 91 11.74 7.96 -1.34
CA ASP A 91 11.22 8.93 -0.38
C ASP A 91 11.74 8.66 1.03
N LYS A 92 12.32 9.67 1.66
CA LYS A 92 12.94 9.58 2.99
C LYS A 92 11.91 9.16 4.06
N LYS A 93 10.77 9.84 4.09
CA LYS A 93 9.72 9.60 5.09
C LYS A 93 9.14 8.19 4.99
N PHE A 94 8.87 7.74 3.75
CA PHE A 94 8.41 6.37 3.51
C PHE A 94 9.46 5.35 3.97
N ASN A 95 10.74 5.58 3.66
CA ASN A 95 11.81 4.65 4.01
C ASN A 95 12.02 4.54 5.53
N GLU A 96 11.95 5.66 6.26
CA GLU A 96 11.99 5.67 7.72
C GLU A 96 10.84 4.86 8.32
N LEU A 97 9.61 5.17 7.95
CA LEU A 97 8.42 4.45 8.43
C LEU A 97 8.44 2.97 8.06
N PHE A 98 8.84 2.64 6.83
CA PHE A 98 8.88 1.26 6.36
C PHE A 98 9.95 0.43 7.09
N GLY A 99 11.14 1.01 7.30
CA GLY A 99 12.22 0.36 8.04
C GLY A 99 11.84 0.09 9.48
N GLU A 100 11.33 1.09 10.19
CA GLU A 100 10.90 0.97 11.58
C GLU A 100 9.75 -0.03 11.73
N TRP A 101 8.71 0.07 10.89
CA TRP A 101 7.61 -0.90 10.88
C TRP A 101 8.08 -2.32 10.56
N LYS A 102 9.02 -2.47 9.63
CA LYS A 102 9.56 -3.80 9.28
C LYS A 102 10.29 -4.44 10.45
N PHE A 103 10.94 -3.64 11.28
CA PHE A 103 11.66 -4.07 12.48
C PHE A 103 10.70 -4.36 13.64
N THR A 104 9.87 -3.39 14.03
CA THR A 104 9.02 -3.46 15.23
C THR A 104 7.73 -4.24 15.03
N LYS A 105 7.22 -4.31 13.79
CA LYS A 105 5.86 -4.80 13.43
C LYS A 105 4.73 -3.99 14.07
N ASP A 106 5.04 -2.82 14.64
CA ASP A 106 4.02 -1.96 15.20
C ASP A 106 3.10 -1.40 14.11
N LYS A 107 1.79 -1.67 14.26
CA LYS A 107 0.77 -1.21 13.31
C LYS A 107 0.63 0.31 13.24
N TRP A 108 0.94 1.01 14.34
CA TRP A 108 0.72 2.45 14.45
C TRP A 108 1.68 3.26 13.58
N ILE A 109 2.91 2.78 13.42
CA ILE A 109 3.93 3.41 12.57
C ILE A 109 3.92 2.89 11.12
N LYS A 110 3.10 1.89 10.83
CA LYS A 110 3.01 1.32 9.49
C LYS A 110 2.79 2.40 8.43
N PRO A 111 3.57 2.44 7.33
CA PRO A 111 3.35 3.42 6.28
C PRO A 111 1.94 3.36 5.70
N SER A 112 1.31 4.49 5.56
CA SER A 112 -0.03 4.61 4.98
C SER A 112 -0.02 5.67 3.90
N LEU A 113 -0.50 5.32 2.70
CA LEU A 113 -0.67 6.27 1.61
C LEU A 113 -1.85 7.19 1.92
N ASP A 114 -1.61 8.47 1.91
CA ASP A 114 -2.56 9.52 2.27
C ASP A 114 -2.63 10.60 1.19
N HIS A 115 -3.72 11.36 1.18
CA HIS A 115 -3.88 12.56 0.37
C HIS A 115 -3.47 13.79 1.17
N ILE A 116 -2.60 14.64 0.61
CA ILE A 116 -2.24 15.93 1.21
C ILE A 116 -3.48 16.78 1.41
N GLU A 117 -4.25 16.98 0.34
CA GLU A 117 -5.60 17.52 0.40
C GLU A 117 -6.61 16.39 0.30
N ALA A 118 -7.52 16.32 1.26
CA ALA A 118 -8.50 15.24 1.34
C ALA A 118 -9.41 15.18 0.10
N LYS A 119 -9.75 13.99 -0.37
CA LYS A 119 -10.65 13.80 -1.52
C LYS A 119 -12.01 14.46 -1.30
N ALA A 120 -12.54 14.41 -0.08
CA ALA A 120 -13.78 15.08 0.31
C ALA A 120 -13.75 16.61 0.16
N LYS A 121 -12.53 17.20 0.09
CA LYS A 121 -12.28 18.62 -0.12
C LYS A 121 -11.80 18.95 -1.55
N GLY A 122 -11.98 18.02 -2.50
CA GLY A 122 -11.57 18.19 -3.89
C GLY A 122 -10.15 17.75 -4.20
N GLY A 123 -9.47 17.12 -3.25
CA GLY A 123 -8.13 16.60 -3.48
C GLY A 123 -8.09 15.54 -4.58
N THR A 124 -7.11 15.66 -5.47
CA THR A 124 -6.89 14.77 -6.61
C THR A 124 -6.14 13.50 -6.23
N LEU A 125 -6.18 12.49 -7.10
CA LEU A 125 -5.31 11.30 -7.02
C LEU A 125 -3.95 11.51 -7.70
N LEU A 126 -3.65 12.73 -8.12
CA LEU A 126 -2.39 13.04 -8.74
C LEU A 126 -1.22 12.83 -7.77
N LEU A 127 -0.07 12.50 -8.32
CA LEU A 127 1.13 12.15 -7.57
C LEU A 127 1.56 13.23 -6.56
N ASP A 128 1.32 14.50 -6.90
CA ASP A 128 1.68 15.63 -6.05
C ASP A 128 0.78 15.76 -4.82
N ASN A 129 -0.43 15.20 -4.89
CA ASN A 129 -1.36 15.15 -3.76
C ASN A 129 -1.20 13.88 -2.90
N LEU A 130 -0.20 13.03 -3.19
CA LEU A 130 0.03 11.79 -2.45
C LEU A 130 1.28 11.91 -1.56
N GLN A 131 1.16 11.38 -0.35
CA GLN A 131 2.25 11.27 0.63
C GLN A 131 2.17 9.96 1.41
N PHE A 132 3.29 9.55 2.04
CA PHE A 132 3.26 8.51 3.06
C PHE A 132 3.41 9.13 4.46
N ILE A 133 2.48 8.78 5.33
CA ILE A 133 2.49 9.10 6.76
C ILE A 133 2.28 7.82 7.56
N SER A 134 2.44 7.86 8.89
CA SER A 134 2.13 6.69 9.71
C SER A 134 0.64 6.33 9.64
N TRP A 135 0.31 5.08 9.90
CA TRP A 135 -1.07 4.65 9.96
C TRP A 135 -1.86 5.40 11.05
N LEU A 136 -1.23 5.65 12.19
CA LEU A 136 -1.81 6.46 13.27
C LEU A 136 -2.12 7.88 12.78
N GLU A 137 -1.13 8.53 12.17
CA GLU A 137 -1.27 9.89 11.66
C GLU A 137 -2.38 9.99 10.61
N ASN A 138 -2.47 9.04 9.69
CA ASN A 138 -3.52 8.99 8.67
C ASN A 138 -4.92 8.84 9.30
N ARG A 139 -5.04 8.05 10.36
CA ARG A 139 -6.30 7.89 11.10
C ARG A 139 -6.70 9.14 11.88
N ALA A 140 -5.74 9.83 12.47
CA ALA A 140 -5.98 11.06 13.22
C ALA A 140 -6.30 12.26 12.30
N LYS A 141 -5.64 12.32 11.12
CA LYS A 141 -5.85 13.39 10.15
C LYS A 141 -7.26 13.36 9.52
N ILE A 142 -7.83 12.18 9.26
CA ILE A 142 -9.14 11.98 8.60
C ILE A 142 -9.23 12.83 7.31
N ASP A 143 -10.17 13.78 7.26
CA ASP A 143 -10.42 14.67 6.11
C ASP A 143 -9.84 16.08 6.31
N ILE A 144 -8.91 16.24 7.25
CA ILE A 144 -8.24 17.51 7.53
C ILE A 144 -7.13 17.72 6.48
N SER A 145 -6.99 18.95 5.97
CA SER A 145 -5.89 19.30 5.07
C SER A 145 -4.53 19.17 5.75
N GLN A 146 -3.46 18.99 5.01
CA GLN A 146 -2.12 18.89 5.59
C GLN A 146 -1.71 20.16 6.34
N VAL A 147 -2.15 21.31 5.87
CA VAL A 147 -1.88 22.61 6.52
C VAL A 147 -2.53 22.69 7.89
N GLU A 148 -3.82 22.34 7.97
CA GLU A 148 -4.58 22.29 9.25
C GLU A 148 -3.99 21.24 10.18
N TRP A 149 -3.66 20.06 9.66
CA TRP A 149 -3.06 18.98 10.43
C TRP A 149 -1.72 19.40 11.05
N ASN A 150 -0.87 20.10 10.29
CA ASN A 150 0.40 20.61 10.81
C ASN A 150 0.22 21.64 11.92
N LYS A 151 -0.84 22.47 11.87
CA LYS A 151 -1.20 23.38 12.99
C LYS A 151 -1.60 22.60 14.25
N ILE A 152 -2.44 21.57 14.07
CA ILE A 152 -2.86 20.70 15.18
C ILE A 152 -1.65 20.02 15.83
N LYS A 153 -0.74 19.44 15.03
CA LYS A 153 0.49 18.82 15.55
C LYS A 153 1.37 19.79 16.35
N LYS A 154 1.53 21.01 15.87
CA LYS A 154 2.29 22.04 16.61
C LYS A 154 1.66 22.34 17.95
N ASN A 155 0.34 22.45 18.00
CA ASN A 155 -0.37 22.71 19.24
C ASN A 155 -0.25 21.53 20.23
N ILE A 156 -0.39 20.30 19.75
CA ILE A 156 -0.22 19.10 20.60
C ILE A 156 1.18 19.08 21.21
N ASN A 157 2.23 19.31 20.41
CA ASN A 157 3.61 19.32 20.89
C ASN A 157 3.92 20.47 21.87
N TYR A 158 3.07 21.49 21.92
CA TYR A 158 3.18 22.56 22.93
C TYR A 158 2.66 22.14 24.31
N TYR A 159 1.75 21.15 24.34
CA TYR A 159 1.13 20.67 25.58
C TYR A 159 1.72 19.34 26.12
N LEU A 160 2.63 18.70 25.37
CA LEU A 160 3.34 17.48 25.75
C LEU A 160 4.80 17.80 26.09
#